data_28c306be01e8da8f2a3b5e4b35b3aea3
#
_entry.id   28c306be01e8da8f2a3b5e4b35b3aea3
#
_cell.length_a   1.000
_cell.length_b   1.000
_cell.length_c   1.000
_cell.angle_alpha   90.00
_cell.angle_beta   90.00
_cell.angle_gamma   90.00
#
_symmetry.space_group_name_H-M   'P 1'
#
loop_
_entity.id
_entity.type
_entity.pdbx_description
1 polymer ?
#
loop_
_entity_poly.entity_id
_entity_poly.type
_entity_poly.pdbx_seq_one_letter_code
_entity_poly.pdbx_strand_id
1 'polypeptide(L)'
;MEQLRFIVISVTLLLCTANAFAQRHYENISALEINYGTNIFGDADNYTSLSFSKYINRKSYWKTGVGYFEKSDEYSLPKNESPVIPESGTPIGKRHDKGMDFYLDGGYYRTLASNLKSIYWNVGIGGFIGVEYLHHPQKEYTFIIGPKLETELEIFILPRMAMLARIQQHWNPLSIDEWNTVWNIGIK
;
A
#
# COMPACT_ATOMS: atom_id res chain seq x y z
N MET A 1 -0.95 25.33 18.71
CA MET A 1 -1.60 25.87 17.49
C MET A 1 -0.63 26.63 16.57
N GLU A 2 0.33 27.35 17.11
CA GLU A 2 1.33 28.09 16.29
C GLU A 2 2.23 27.18 15.45
N GLN A 3 2.69 26.07 16.01
CA GLN A 3 3.53 25.11 15.30
C GLN A 3 2.81 24.52 14.06
N LEU A 4 1.52 24.21 14.19
CA LEU A 4 0.72 23.70 13.07
C LEU A 4 0.59 24.75 11.97
N ARG A 5 0.41 26.03 12.31
CA ARG A 5 0.38 27.14 11.35
C ARG A 5 1.71 27.29 10.63
N PHE A 6 2.83 27.18 11.34
CA PHE A 6 4.17 27.23 10.73
C PHE A 6 4.40 26.09 9.74
N ILE A 7 3.97 24.87 10.08
CA ILE A 7 4.06 23.70 9.19
C ILE A 7 3.21 23.91 7.95
N VAL A 8 1.96 24.36 8.11
CA VAL A 8 1.05 24.61 6.99
C VAL A 8 1.60 25.72 6.07
N ILE A 9 2.11 26.81 6.63
CA ILE A 9 2.70 27.91 5.85
C ILE A 9 3.97 27.44 5.12
N SER A 10 4.84 26.67 5.78
CA SER A 10 6.06 26.12 5.16
C SER A 10 5.75 25.17 4.03
N VAL A 11 4.77 24.28 4.21
CA VAL A 11 4.31 23.35 3.16
C VAL A 11 3.67 24.13 2.00
N THR A 12 2.88 25.16 2.29
CA THR A 12 2.24 25.99 1.25
C THR A 12 3.30 26.78 0.48
N LEU A 13 4.30 27.35 1.15
CA LEU A 13 5.42 28.03 0.49
C LEU A 13 6.26 27.07 -0.38
N LEU A 14 6.55 25.87 0.11
CA LEU A 14 7.22 24.83 -0.66
C LEU A 14 6.41 24.43 -1.92
N LEU A 15 5.11 24.29 -1.80
CA LEU A 15 4.20 24.01 -2.91
C LEU A 15 4.13 25.17 -3.93
N CYS A 16 4.22 26.43 -3.46
CA CYS A 16 4.24 27.60 -4.33
C CYS A 16 5.55 27.80 -5.09
N THR A 17 6.70 27.45 -4.48
CA THR A 17 8.02 27.56 -5.14
C THR A 17 8.27 26.45 -6.16
N ALA A 18 7.53 25.35 -6.11
CA ALA A 18 7.65 24.22 -7.05
C ALA A 18 7.18 24.53 -8.49
N ASN A 19 6.87 25.77 -8.83
CA ASN A 19 6.35 26.18 -10.13
C ASN A 19 7.36 26.20 -11.29
N ALA A 20 8.64 25.94 -11.04
CA ALA A 20 9.66 26.00 -12.05
C ALA A 20 10.14 24.61 -12.48
N PHE A 21 9.89 24.26 -13.73
CA PHE A 21 10.57 23.22 -14.51
C PHE A 21 10.26 21.76 -14.18
N ALA A 22 9.05 21.46 -13.87
CA ALA A 22 8.73 20.09 -13.60
C ALA A 22 8.23 19.37 -14.84
N GLN A 23 9.04 18.50 -15.29
CA GLN A 23 8.75 17.58 -16.34
C GLN A 23 8.58 16.18 -15.76
N ARG A 24 7.44 15.55 -15.98
CA ARG A 24 6.98 14.55 -15.06
C ARG A 24 6.66 13.23 -15.70
N HIS A 25 5.78 13.21 -16.63
CA HIS A 25 5.41 12.01 -17.36
C HIS A 25 5.83 12.12 -18.82
N TYR A 26 6.94 11.50 -19.19
CA TYR A 26 7.40 11.37 -20.56
C TYR A 26 7.53 9.93 -20.94
N GLU A 27 7.44 9.69 -22.22
CA GLU A 27 7.73 8.40 -22.82
C GLU A 27 9.14 7.93 -22.47
N ASN A 28 9.28 6.64 -22.13
CA ASN A 28 10.52 5.97 -21.75
C ASN A 28 11.18 6.43 -20.43
N ILE A 29 10.59 7.33 -19.66
CA ILE A 29 11.07 7.61 -18.30
C ILE A 29 10.78 6.41 -17.41
N SER A 30 11.74 6.10 -16.54
CA SER A 30 11.63 5.12 -15.48
C SER A 30 11.74 5.81 -14.13
N ALA A 31 11.00 5.28 -13.15
CA ALA A 31 11.04 5.75 -11.78
C ALA A 31 11.08 4.57 -10.80
N LEU A 32 11.74 4.78 -9.67
CA LEU A 32 11.75 3.89 -8.53
C LEU A 32 10.89 4.50 -7.43
N GLU A 33 10.10 3.67 -6.76
CA GLU A 33 9.16 4.10 -5.73
C GLU A 33 9.36 3.29 -4.47
N ILE A 34 9.41 3.96 -3.33
CA ILE A 34 9.41 3.33 -2.00
C ILE A 34 8.17 3.81 -1.27
N ASN A 35 7.39 2.86 -0.75
CA ASN A 35 6.13 3.15 -0.10
C ASN A 35 6.06 2.48 1.27
N TYR A 36 5.39 3.18 2.20
CA TYR A 36 5.06 2.68 3.53
C TYR A 36 3.61 3.03 3.86
N GLY A 37 2.90 2.12 4.49
CA GLY A 37 1.50 2.30 4.82
C GLY A 37 0.94 1.29 5.80
N THR A 38 -0.38 1.24 5.87
CA THR A 38 -1.10 0.32 6.74
C THR A 38 -2.48 -0.02 6.16
N ASN A 39 -3.13 -1.03 6.71
CA ASN A 39 -4.51 -1.37 6.37
C ASN A 39 -5.47 -0.28 6.85
N ILE A 40 -6.53 0.01 6.08
CA ILE A 40 -7.55 1.00 6.45
C ILE A 40 -8.55 0.42 7.45
N PHE A 41 -8.85 -0.87 7.35
CA PHE A 41 -9.94 -1.54 8.07
C PHE A 41 -9.47 -2.57 9.10
N GLY A 42 -8.17 -2.73 9.32
CA GLY A 42 -7.58 -3.69 10.26
C GLY A 42 -6.82 -3.03 11.42
N ASP A 43 -6.43 -3.83 12.38
CA ASP A 43 -5.47 -3.44 13.41
C ASP A 43 -4.10 -3.19 12.74
N ALA A 44 -3.42 -2.17 13.20
CA ALA A 44 -2.19 -1.55 12.67
C ALA A 44 -1.19 -2.50 11.98
N ASP A 45 -1.54 -2.91 10.77
CA ASP A 45 -0.70 -3.77 9.95
C ASP A 45 0.28 -2.93 9.12
N ASN A 46 1.51 -3.37 9.05
CA ASN A 46 2.55 -2.66 8.33
C ASN A 46 2.59 -3.10 6.87
N TYR A 47 2.61 -2.13 5.98
CA TYR A 47 2.80 -2.33 4.55
C TYR A 47 4.06 -1.62 4.08
N THR A 48 4.90 -2.31 3.34
CA THR A 48 6.09 -1.72 2.70
C THR A 48 6.22 -2.27 1.29
N SER A 49 6.52 -1.40 0.33
CA SER A 49 6.78 -1.84 -1.04
C SER A 49 7.88 -1.04 -1.72
N LEU A 50 8.57 -1.73 -2.62
CA LEU A 50 9.52 -1.17 -3.57
C LEU A 50 9.01 -1.47 -4.97
N SER A 51 8.80 -0.42 -5.78
CA SER A 51 8.23 -0.58 -7.12
C SER A 51 9.06 0.16 -8.16
N PHE A 52 9.02 -0.36 -9.37
CA PHE A 52 9.62 0.23 -10.56
C PHE A 52 8.53 0.54 -11.58
N SER A 53 8.51 1.78 -12.05
CA SER A 53 7.55 2.28 -13.04
C SER A 53 8.27 2.62 -14.34
N LYS A 54 7.66 2.27 -15.49
CA LYS A 54 8.14 2.68 -16.82
C LYS A 54 7.00 3.32 -17.61
N TYR A 55 7.19 4.56 -17.99
CA TYR A 55 6.20 5.32 -18.75
C TYR A 55 6.21 4.94 -20.23
N ILE A 56 5.04 4.56 -20.75
CA ILE A 56 4.81 4.27 -22.17
C ILE A 56 4.54 5.58 -22.92
N ASN A 57 3.84 6.48 -22.27
CA ASN A 57 3.52 7.81 -22.77
C ASN A 57 3.17 8.74 -21.59
N ARG A 58 2.77 9.98 -21.86
CA ARG A 58 2.45 10.98 -20.82
C ARG A 58 1.30 10.61 -19.89
N LYS A 59 0.48 9.63 -20.27
CA LYS A 59 -0.74 9.26 -19.52
C LYS A 59 -0.75 7.82 -19.03
N SER A 60 0.21 7.01 -19.46
CA SER A 60 0.17 5.57 -19.18
C SER A 60 1.55 5.03 -18.85
N TYR A 61 1.60 4.10 -17.89
CA TYR A 61 2.82 3.44 -17.48
C TYR A 61 2.56 2.02 -16.96
N TRP A 62 3.58 1.20 -17.02
CA TRP A 62 3.64 -0.09 -16.32
C TRP A 62 4.35 0.11 -15.00
N LYS A 63 3.88 -0.59 -13.98
CA LYS A 63 4.51 -0.66 -12.68
C LYS A 63 4.65 -2.12 -12.28
N THR A 64 5.80 -2.49 -11.72
CA THR A 64 6.04 -3.79 -11.08
C THR A 64 6.78 -3.55 -9.78
N GLY A 65 6.56 -4.42 -8.80
CA GLY A 65 7.14 -4.22 -7.48
C GLY A 65 7.21 -5.48 -6.65
N VAL A 66 7.82 -5.32 -5.49
CA VAL A 66 7.84 -6.28 -4.41
C VAL A 66 7.16 -5.64 -3.21
N GLY A 67 6.32 -6.39 -2.53
CA GLY A 67 5.61 -5.91 -1.35
C GLY A 67 5.74 -6.86 -0.17
N TYR A 68 5.73 -6.26 0.99
CA TYR A 68 5.60 -6.94 2.28
C TYR A 68 4.41 -6.36 3.02
N PHE A 69 3.56 -7.23 3.53
CA PHE A 69 2.38 -6.85 4.28
C PHE A 69 2.27 -7.71 5.54
N GLU A 70 2.12 -7.08 6.69
CA GLU A 70 1.90 -7.75 7.98
C GLU A 70 0.42 -7.66 8.30
N LYS A 71 -0.20 -8.81 8.58
CA LYS A 71 -1.61 -8.94 8.93
C LYS A 71 -1.75 -9.42 10.37
N SER A 72 -2.73 -8.88 11.08
CA SER A 72 -3.19 -9.43 12.36
C SER A 72 -4.68 -9.69 12.26
N ASP A 73 -5.07 -10.94 12.47
CA ASP A 73 -6.46 -11.33 12.39
C ASP A 73 -6.97 -11.80 13.76
N GLU A 74 -8.16 -11.30 14.17
CA GLU A 74 -8.84 -11.74 15.38
C GLU A 74 -9.81 -12.88 15.06
N TYR A 75 -9.41 -14.12 15.34
CA TYR A 75 -10.35 -15.24 15.25
C TYR A 75 -11.19 -15.39 16.51
N SER A 76 -12.50 -15.40 16.31
CA SER A 76 -13.44 -15.90 17.32
C SER A 76 -13.44 -17.43 17.26
N LEU A 77 -12.96 -18.11 18.28
CA LEU A 77 -13.02 -19.57 18.36
C LEU A 77 -14.47 -20.08 18.13
N PRO A 78 -14.68 -21.10 17.29
CA PRO A 78 -15.97 -21.72 17.13
C PRO A 78 -16.48 -22.24 18.50
N LYS A 79 -17.74 -22.02 18.79
CA LYS A 79 -18.43 -22.33 20.07
C LYS A 79 -18.30 -23.78 20.55
N ASN A 80 -17.76 -24.68 19.77
CA ASN A 80 -17.65 -26.12 20.04
C ASN A 80 -16.29 -26.58 20.57
N GLU A 81 -15.27 -25.70 20.60
CA GLU A 81 -14.03 -26.04 21.28
C GLU A 81 -14.11 -25.50 22.71
N SER A 82 -14.05 -26.42 23.68
CA SER A 82 -14.04 -26.07 25.10
C SER A 82 -12.91 -25.07 25.37
N PRO A 83 -13.22 -23.91 25.99
CA PRO A 83 -12.18 -22.93 26.27
C PRO A 83 -11.15 -23.57 27.18
N VAL A 84 -9.91 -23.65 26.74
CA VAL A 84 -8.78 -23.96 27.61
C VAL A 84 -8.68 -22.77 28.57
N ILE A 85 -9.13 -22.97 29.80
CA ILE A 85 -9.06 -21.96 30.85
C ILE A 85 -7.60 -21.96 31.34
N PRO A 86 -6.80 -20.92 31.09
CA PRO A 86 -5.52 -20.78 31.74
C PRO A 86 -5.75 -20.56 33.22
N GLU A 87 -4.83 -21.04 34.09
CA GLU A 87 -4.87 -20.83 35.54
C GLU A 87 -5.00 -19.34 35.98
N SER A 88 -4.87 -18.37 35.06
CA SER A 88 -5.02 -16.95 35.33
C SER A 88 -6.45 -16.39 35.19
N GLY A 89 -7.46 -17.21 34.93
CA GLY A 89 -8.88 -16.86 35.08
C GLY A 89 -9.48 -15.87 34.06
N THR A 90 -8.78 -15.49 33.01
CA THR A 90 -9.33 -14.66 31.92
C THR A 90 -9.87 -15.53 30.79
N PRO A 91 -11.16 -15.39 30.41
CA PRO A 91 -11.71 -16.15 29.28
C PRO A 91 -11.02 -15.70 27.98
N ILE A 92 -10.22 -16.56 27.38
CA ILE A 92 -9.60 -16.33 26.08
C ILE A 92 -10.65 -16.65 25.02
N GLY A 93 -11.44 -15.65 24.65
CA GLY A 93 -12.40 -15.75 23.55
C GLY A 93 -11.88 -15.20 22.21
N LYS A 94 -10.67 -14.62 22.19
CA LYS A 94 -10.06 -14.01 21.01
C LYS A 94 -8.62 -14.41 20.89
N ARG A 95 -8.25 -14.89 19.73
CA ARG A 95 -6.89 -15.26 19.38
C ARG A 95 -6.39 -14.34 18.29
N HIS A 96 -5.24 -13.75 18.49
CA HIS A 96 -4.56 -12.94 17.47
C HIS A 96 -3.57 -13.83 16.73
N ASP A 97 -3.83 -14.08 15.47
CA ASP A 97 -2.89 -14.73 14.58
C ASP A 97 -2.19 -13.67 13.71
N LYS A 98 -0.88 -13.80 13.58
CA LYS A 98 -0.07 -12.91 12.74
C LYS A 98 0.30 -13.61 11.46
N GLY A 99 0.00 -12.98 10.33
CA GLY A 99 0.39 -13.39 9.00
C GLY A 99 1.36 -12.39 8.37
N MET A 100 2.19 -12.86 7.48
CA MET A 100 3.12 -12.05 6.70
C MET A 100 3.00 -12.44 5.24
N ASP A 101 2.71 -11.46 4.38
CA ASP A 101 2.64 -11.64 2.93
C ASP A 101 3.91 -11.09 2.29
N PHE A 102 4.53 -11.91 1.45
CA PHE A 102 5.57 -11.48 0.52
C PHE A 102 5.07 -11.70 -0.90
N TYR A 103 5.02 -10.64 -1.70
CA TYR A 103 4.46 -10.75 -3.04
C TYR A 103 5.20 -9.91 -4.06
N LEU A 104 5.11 -10.35 -5.30
CA LEU A 104 5.43 -9.60 -6.50
C LEU A 104 4.13 -9.06 -7.07
N ASP A 105 4.14 -7.83 -7.52
CA ASP A 105 3.00 -7.24 -8.18
C ASP A 105 3.36 -6.61 -9.53
N GLY A 106 2.35 -6.45 -10.35
CA GLY A 106 2.49 -5.77 -11.62
C GLY A 106 1.16 -5.25 -12.13
N GLY A 107 1.19 -4.13 -12.84
CA GLY A 107 -0.03 -3.53 -13.33
C GLY A 107 0.16 -2.47 -14.39
N TYR A 108 -0.95 -2.08 -14.99
CA TYR A 108 -1.05 -0.99 -15.94
C TYR A 108 -1.77 0.19 -15.30
N TYR A 109 -1.21 1.37 -15.47
CA TYR A 109 -1.65 2.60 -14.82
C TYR A 109 -1.96 3.67 -15.85
N ARG A 110 -2.96 4.50 -15.55
CA ARG A 110 -3.35 5.60 -16.40
C ARG A 110 -3.63 6.85 -15.58
N THR A 111 -3.11 7.98 -16.02
CA THR A 111 -3.42 9.30 -15.48
C THR A 111 -4.82 9.70 -15.91
N LEU A 112 -5.73 9.89 -14.97
CA LEU A 112 -7.09 10.36 -15.19
C LEU A 112 -7.14 11.88 -15.25
N ALA A 113 -6.47 12.55 -14.30
CA ALA A 113 -6.44 14.00 -14.22
C ALA A 113 -5.04 14.48 -13.83
N SER A 114 -4.66 15.64 -14.33
CA SER A 114 -3.42 16.31 -13.94
C SER A 114 -3.52 17.80 -14.20
N ASN A 115 -2.77 18.59 -13.43
CA ASN A 115 -2.56 20.00 -13.71
C ASN A 115 -1.44 20.23 -14.75
N LEU A 116 -0.88 19.15 -15.33
CA LEU A 116 0.24 19.12 -16.29
C LEU A 116 1.56 19.71 -15.74
N LYS A 117 1.58 20.06 -14.47
CA LYS A 117 2.74 20.65 -13.79
C LYS A 117 3.30 19.77 -12.69
N SER A 118 2.54 19.53 -11.66
CA SER A 118 3.03 18.90 -10.43
C SER A 118 2.10 17.89 -9.80
N ILE A 119 0.85 17.85 -10.18
CA ILE A 119 -0.16 16.98 -9.57
C ILE A 119 -0.74 16.06 -10.64
N TYR A 120 -0.70 14.76 -10.36
CA TYR A 120 -1.24 13.72 -11.24
C TYR A 120 -2.09 12.77 -10.40
N TRP A 121 -3.28 12.50 -10.89
CA TRP A 121 -4.15 11.47 -10.33
C TRP A 121 -4.14 10.28 -11.27
N ASN A 122 -3.62 9.18 -10.79
CA ASN A 122 -3.44 7.94 -11.53
C ASN A 122 -4.38 6.86 -10.99
N VAL A 123 -4.84 6.00 -11.87
CA VAL A 123 -5.52 4.75 -11.50
C VAL A 123 -4.83 3.59 -12.19
N GLY A 124 -4.81 2.45 -11.54
CA GLY A 124 -4.16 1.25 -12.05
C GLY A 124 -4.96 -0.01 -11.77
N ILE A 125 -4.80 -0.96 -12.67
CA ILE A 125 -5.27 -2.31 -12.52
C ILE A 125 -4.10 -3.26 -12.74
N GLY A 126 -4.02 -4.29 -11.92
CA GLY A 126 -2.94 -5.27 -11.99
C GLY A 126 -3.27 -6.54 -11.25
N GLY A 127 -2.24 -7.27 -10.93
CA GLY A 127 -2.32 -8.48 -10.12
C GLY A 127 -1.07 -8.63 -9.27
N PHE A 128 -1.14 -9.56 -8.36
CA PHE A 128 -0.03 -9.95 -7.50
C PHE A 128 0.03 -11.47 -7.36
N ILE A 129 1.22 -11.95 -7.02
CA ILE A 129 1.52 -13.35 -6.75
C ILE A 129 2.54 -13.41 -5.62
N GLY A 130 2.36 -14.32 -4.67
CA GLY A 130 3.26 -14.37 -3.53
C GLY A 130 3.03 -15.54 -2.60
N VAL A 131 3.52 -15.39 -1.39
CA VAL A 131 3.43 -16.37 -0.32
C VAL A 131 2.98 -15.67 0.95
N GLU A 132 1.96 -16.22 1.59
CA GLU A 132 1.51 -15.85 2.93
C GLU A 132 2.14 -16.83 3.93
N TYR A 133 2.77 -16.28 4.96
CA TYR A 133 3.32 -17.04 6.07
C TYR A 133 2.48 -16.80 7.32
N LEU A 134 1.86 -17.86 7.84
CA LEU A 134 1.06 -17.82 9.05
C LEU A 134 1.87 -18.31 10.24
N HIS A 135 1.87 -17.52 11.30
CA HIS A 135 2.53 -17.86 12.56
C HIS A 135 1.50 -18.43 13.54
N HIS A 136 1.05 -19.66 13.29
CA HIS A 136 0.14 -20.39 14.18
C HIS A 136 0.77 -21.74 14.54
N PRO A 137 0.28 -22.51 15.55
CA PRO A 137 1.07 -23.59 16.18
C PRO A 137 1.75 -24.53 15.20
N GLN A 138 1.30 -24.57 13.97
CA GLN A 138 2.04 -25.14 12.83
C GLN A 138 2.30 -24.04 11.82
N LYS A 139 3.57 -23.82 11.50
CA LYS A 139 3.99 -22.89 10.45
C LYS A 139 3.42 -23.33 9.12
N GLU A 140 2.55 -22.52 8.53
CA GLU A 140 1.93 -22.82 7.26
C GLU A 140 2.29 -21.76 6.23
N TYR A 141 2.61 -22.22 5.01
CA TYR A 141 2.87 -21.36 3.87
C TYR A 141 1.73 -21.53 2.88
N THR A 142 1.02 -20.45 2.59
CA THR A 142 -0.06 -20.44 1.62
C THR A 142 0.34 -19.63 0.40
N PHE A 143 0.10 -20.15 -0.78
CA PHE A 143 0.31 -19.41 -2.02
C PHE A 143 -0.83 -18.39 -2.19
N ILE A 144 -0.46 -17.15 -2.52
CA ILE A 144 -1.41 -16.05 -2.72
C ILE A 144 -1.33 -15.53 -4.16
N ILE A 145 -2.49 -15.29 -4.75
CA ILE A 145 -2.61 -14.71 -6.08
C ILE A 145 -3.95 -13.97 -6.18
N GLY A 146 -3.93 -12.81 -6.82
CA GLY A 146 -5.17 -12.07 -7.00
C GLY A 146 -5.02 -10.81 -7.83
N PRO A 147 -6.15 -10.20 -8.22
CA PRO A 147 -6.17 -8.88 -8.83
C PRO A 147 -5.93 -7.78 -7.80
N LYS A 148 -5.41 -6.66 -8.31
CA LYS A 148 -5.15 -5.43 -7.56
C LYS A 148 -5.74 -4.24 -8.30
N LEU A 149 -6.44 -3.39 -7.57
CA LEU A 149 -6.86 -2.07 -8.01
C LEU A 149 -6.11 -1.01 -7.20
N GLU A 150 -5.75 0.09 -7.83
CA GLU A 150 -4.97 1.14 -7.18
C GLU A 150 -5.41 2.51 -7.67
N THR A 151 -5.49 3.46 -6.74
CA THR A 151 -5.57 4.88 -7.04
C THR A 151 -4.41 5.60 -6.37
N GLU A 152 -3.77 6.49 -7.10
CA GLU A 152 -2.54 7.16 -6.69
C GLU A 152 -2.61 8.65 -6.99
N LEU A 153 -2.33 9.46 -5.99
CA LEU A 153 -2.08 10.89 -6.13
C LEU A 153 -0.57 11.11 -6.07
N GLU A 154 -0.01 11.62 -7.16
CA GLU A 154 1.41 11.92 -7.30
C GLU A 154 1.61 13.43 -7.29
N ILE A 155 2.43 13.93 -6.38
CA ILE A 155 2.71 15.36 -6.20
C ILE A 155 4.22 15.58 -6.32
N PHE A 156 4.65 16.18 -7.42
CA PHE A 156 6.05 16.52 -7.65
C PHE A 156 6.49 17.69 -6.76
N ILE A 157 7.46 17.45 -5.91
CA ILE A 157 8.11 18.45 -5.05
C ILE A 157 9.34 19.01 -5.76
N LEU A 158 10.08 18.14 -6.44
CA LEU A 158 11.28 18.47 -7.22
C LEU A 158 11.10 17.98 -8.66
N PRO A 159 11.93 18.44 -9.60
CA PRO A 159 11.84 18.01 -11.01
C PRO A 159 11.91 16.49 -11.22
N ARG A 160 12.55 15.78 -10.29
CA ARG A 160 12.77 14.31 -10.37
C ARG A 160 12.28 13.56 -9.15
N MET A 161 11.55 14.22 -8.25
CA MET A 161 11.07 13.58 -7.02
C MET A 161 9.62 13.96 -6.76
N ALA A 162 8.79 12.96 -6.54
CA ALA A 162 7.39 13.13 -6.20
C ALA A 162 7.06 12.45 -4.87
N MET A 163 6.13 13.03 -4.13
CA MET A 163 5.41 12.35 -3.06
C MET A 163 4.22 11.60 -3.65
N LEU A 164 3.96 10.44 -3.11
CA LEU A 164 2.83 9.59 -3.45
C LEU A 164 1.88 9.47 -2.26
N ALA A 165 0.59 9.56 -2.52
CA ALA A 165 -0.45 9.09 -1.62
C ALA A 165 -1.32 8.09 -2.40
N ARG A 166 -1.54 6.92 -1.84
CA ARG A 166 -2.06 5.79 -2.59
C ARG A 166 -3.05 4.99 -1.76
N ILE A 167 -4.10 4.50 -2.41
CA ILE A 167 -5.01 3.50 -1.88
C ILE A 167 -4.97 2.31 -2.83
N GLN A 168 -4.77 1.14 -2.26
CA GLN A 168 -4.71 -0.13 -2.99
C GLN A 168 -5.75 -1.08 -2.41
N GLN A 169 -6.45 -1.76 -3.30
CA GLN A 169 -7.36 -2.85 -2.96
C GLN A 169 -6.80 -4.14 -3.55
N HIS A 170 -6.51 -5.09 -2.68
CA HIS A 170 -6.13 -6.44 -3.05
C HIS A 170 -7.31 -7.38 -2.80
N TRP A 171 -7.58 -8.27 -3.73
CA TRP A 171 -8.47 -9.40 -3.51
C TRP A 171 -7.68 -10.69 -3.63
N ASN A 172 -7.65 -11.45 -2.55
CA ASN A 172 -6.89 -12.69 -2.43
C ASN A 172 -7.79 -13.83 -1.96
N PRO A 173 -8.39 -14.61 -2.88
CA PRO A 173 -9.33 -15.66 -2.53
C PRO A 173 -8.71 -16.85 -1.78
N LEU A 174 -7.38 -16.90 -1.65
CA LEU A 174 -6.64 -17.97 -0.99
C LEU A 174 -6.08 -17.57 0.37
N SER A 175 -6.19 -16.30 0.74
CA SER A 175 -5.73 -15.75 2.03
C SER A 175 -6.82 -15.87 3.10
N ILE A 176 -6.40 -15.80 4.36
CA ILE A 176 -7.30 -15.68 5.52
C ILE A 176 -8.15 -14.42 5.44
N ASP A 177 -7.56 -13.32 4.95
CA ASP A 177 -8.26 -12.07 4.69
C ASP A 177 -8.35 -11.86 3.18
N GLU A 178 -9.55 -12.11 2.62
CA GLU A 178 -9.78 -12.04 1.18
C GLU A 178 -9.66 -10.61 0.63
N TRP A 179 -10.00 -9.59 1.43
CA TRP A 179 -10.09 -8.20 0.99
C TRP A 179 -9.18 -7.29 1.82
N ASN A 180 -8.08 -6.88 1.24
CA ASN A 180 -7.14 -5.97 1.89
C ASN A 180 -7.16 -4.60 1.25
N THR A 181 -7.51 -3.58 2.02
CA THR A 181 -7.48 -2.18 1.60
C THR A 181 -6.36 -1.46 2.30
N VAL A 182 -5.29 -1.16 1.58
CA VAL A 182 -4.09 -0.50 2.11
C VAL A 182 -4.03 0.94 1.64
N TRP A 183 -3.80 1.85 2.58
CA TRP A 183 -3.36 3.19 2.24
C TRP A 183 -1.86 3.31 2.49
N ASN A 184 -1.17 4.03 1.64
CA ASN A 184 0.26 4.23 1.80
C ASN A 184 0.71 5.59 1.27
N ILE A 185 1.84 6.03 1.78
CA ILE A 185 2.58 7.19 1.30
C ILE A 185 3.94 6.73 0.81
N GLY A 186 4.48 7.45 -0.15
CA GLY A 186 5.76 7.06 -0.74
C GLY A 186 6.51 8.21 -1.38
N ILE A 187 7.68 7.87 -1.87
CA ILE A 187 8.55 8.74 -2.66
C ILE A 187 8.88 8.03 -3.96
N LYS A 188 8.85 8.81 -5.02
CA LYS A 188 9.16 8.39 -6.38
C LYS A 188 10.25 9.24 -6.96
#